data_e2b25c082d4dd889cf5c4062db994a8c
#
_entry.id   e2b25c082d4dd889cf5c4062db994a8c
#
_cell.length_a   1.000
_cell.length_b   1.000
_cell.length_c   1.000
_cell.angle_alpha   90.00
_cell.angle_beta   90.00
_cell.angle_gamma   90.00
#
_symmetry.space_group_name_H-M   'P 1'
#
loop_
_entity.id
_entity.type
_entity.pdbx_description
1 polymer ?
#
loop_
_entity_poly.entity_id
_entity_poly.type
_entity_poly.pdbx_seq_one_letter_code
_entity_poly.pdbx_strand_id
1 'polypeptide(L)'
;MIQLIKRYSNFNPPVIIGSLSIILGLSLCALLIPQISQTILQGVRDIIEAEFSYTAWLAMLFAAGTGVGLMFFGTAEPLSHYHSAVGLVDGAPNAKEALFRSIFHWGINAWTVYGIMALALAYFGFRYKLPLSLRSCFYPLWKDKINGPRGHIIDIIALCVTLLGIVTTLGFGAAQLGAGFLYIDVISANDFPAQTVIIIVIMSIAVLSAVTGIDKGVKLLSEINISVALVLMLFVLCTGPTLLLLNSTVENFGYYLSHILGQSFYTSIYTPEIRPWFFSWTILFWA
;
A
#
# COMPACT_ATOMS: atom_id res chain seq x y z
N MET A 1 15.90 -20.98 -4.97
CA MET A 1 15.19 -19.69 -5.18
C MET A 1 14.14 -19.78 -6.30
N ILE A 2 14.47 -20.16 -7.54
CA ILE A 2 13.50 -20.27 -8.66
C ILE A 2 12.38 -21.31 -8.42
N GLN A 3 12.66 -22.43 -7.75
CA GLN A 3 11.64 -23.43 -7.42
C GLN A 3 10.69 -23.00 -6.28
N LEU A 4 11.14 -22.16 -5.35
CA LEU A 4 10.30 -21.55 -4.32
C LEU A 4 9.34 -20.50 -4.91
N ILE A 5 9.81 -19.72 -5.86
CA ILE A 5 8.97 -18.76 -6.60
C ILE A 5 7.85 -19.47 -7.38
N LYS A 6 8.16 -20.61 -8.02
CA LYS A 6 7.15 -21.43 -8.73
C LYS A 6 6.08 -22.04 -7.82
N ARG A 7 6.34 -22.22 -6.54
CA ARG A 7 5.41 -22.86 -5.60
C ARG A 7 4.41 -21.87 -4.97
N TYR A 8 4.69 -20.57 -5.02
CA TYR A 8 3.87 -19.52 -4.41
C TYR A 8 3.34 -18.45 -5.38
N SER A 9 3.74 -18.48 -6.65
CA SER A 9 3.27 -17.49 -7.61
C SER A 9 2.38 -18.14 -8.67
N ASN A 10 1.09 -17.93 -8.58
CA ASN A 10 0.17 -17.97 -9.71
C ASN A 10 0.37 -16.74 -10.62
N PHE A 11 1.59 -16.18 -10.67
CA PHE A 11 1.91 -15.05 -11.53
C PHE A 11 1.96 -15.51 -12.98
N ASN A 12 1.04 -15.00 -13.77
CA ASN A 12 0.97 -15.29 -15.19
C ASN A 12 2.08 -14.51 -15.92
N PRO A 13 3.02 -15.17 -16.63
CA PRO A 13 4.14 -14.52 -17.32
C PRO A 13 3.74 -13.34 -18.22
N PRO A 14 2.62 -13.39 -18.99
CA PRO A 14 2.15 -12.28 -19.78
C PRO A 14 1.83 -10.99 -18.98
N VAL A 15 1.31 -11.12 -17.75
CA VAL A 15 1.03 -9.96 -16.89
C VAL A 15 2.32 -9.30 -16.44
N ILE A 16 3.31 -10.10 -16.04
CA ILE A 16 4.63 -9.60 -15.63
C ILE A 16 5.33 -8.90 -16.79
N ILE A 17 5.31 -9.50 -17.98
CA ILE A 17 5.94 -8.93 -19.17
C ILE A 17 5.22 -7.63 -19.57
N GLY A 18 3.90 -7.61 -19.57
CA GLY A 18 3.10 -6.41 -19.88
C GLY A 18 3.37 -5.28 -18.87
N SER A 19 3.36 -5.59 -17.58
CA SER A 19 3.64 -4.61 -16.51
C SER A 19 5.06 -4.09 -16.58
N LEU A 20 6.06 -4.96 -16.77
CA LEU A 20 7.47 -4.56 -16.95
C LEU A 20 7.66 -3.71 -18.22
N SER A 21 6.97 -4.02 -19.32
CA SER A 21 7.05 -3.23 -20.55
C SER A 21 6.46 -1.84 -20.36
N ILE A 22 5.35 -1.71 -19.62
CA ILE A 22 4.75 -0.41 -19.27
C ILE A 22 5.69 0.36 -18.33
N ILE A 23 6.25 -0.28 -17.30
CA ILE A 23 7.20 0.34 -16.37
C ILE A 23 8.43 0.82 -17.12
N LEU A 24 9.02 -0.02 -17.97
CA LEU A 24 10.18 0.34 -18.78
C LEU A 24 9.84 1.46 -19.78
N GLY A 25 8.69 1.42 -20.41
CA GLY A 25 8.23 2.48 -21.34
C GLY A 25 8.05 3.82 -20.63
N LEU A 26 7.39 3.83 -19.48
CA LEU A 26 7.21 5.04 -18.67
C LEU A 26 8.54 5.55 -18.10
N SER A 27 9.43 4.66 -17.68
CA SER A 27 10.77 5.00 -17.19
C SER A 27 11.64 5.57 -18.32
N LEU A 28 11.54 5.02 -19.53
CA LEU A 28 12.21 5.55 -20.73
C LEU A 28 11.66 6.93 -21.11
N CYS A 29 10.36 7.13 -21.09
CA CYS A 29 9.74 8.44 -21.30
C CYS A 29 10.23 9.48 -20.29
N ALA A 30 10.32 9.11 -19.00
CA ALA A 30 10.84 9.99 -17.96
C ALA A 30 12.34 10.34 -18.17
N LEU A 31 13.12 9.40 -18.72
CA LEU A 31 14.54 9.61 -19.06
C LEU A 31 14.73 10.48 -20.31
N LEU A 32 13.89 10.27 -21.33
CA LEU A 32 14.03 10.96 -22.61
C LEU A 32 13.44 12.37 -22.61
N ILE A 33 12.48 12.66 -21.70
CA ILE A 33 11.79 13.95 -21.64
C ILE A 33 11.73 14.46 -20.18
N PRO A 34 12.89 14.73 -19.54
CA PRO A 34 12.94 15.13 -18.14
C PRO A 34 12.23 16.45 -17.84
N GLN A 35 12.16 17.37 -18.82
CA GLN A 35 11.49 18.67 -18.66
C GLN A 35 9.97 18.53 -18.54
N ILE A 36 9.35 17.65 -19.32
CA ILE A 36 7.90 17.39 -19.22
C ILE A 36 7.57 16.70 -17.88
N SER A 37 8.38 15.76 -17.45
CA SER A 37 8.22 15.10 -16.14
C SER A 37 8.35 16.11 -15.00
N GLN A 38 9.26 17.05 -15.07
CA GLN A 38 9.41 18.13 -14.08
C GLN A 38 8.22 19.09 -14.10
N THR A 39 7.71 19.46 -15.27
CA THR A 39 6.54 20.35 -15.40
C THR A 39 5.28 19.70 -14.83
N ILE A 40 5.07 18.40 -15.09
CA ILE A 40 3.94 17.66 -14.52
C ILE A 40 4.06 17.57 -13.00
N LEU A 41 5.24 17.23 -12.46
CA LEU A 41 5.47 17.15 -11.01
C LEU A 41 5.34 18.51 -10.32
N GLN A 42 5.77 19.59 -10.97
CA GLN A 42 5.60 20.96 -10.46
C GLN A 42 4.14 21.38 -10.50
N GLY A 43 3.40 21.07 -11.57
CA GLY A 43 1.97 21.33 -11.66
C GLY A 43 1.16 20.59 -10.59
N VAL A 44 1.50 19.34 -10.34
CA VAL A 44 0.91 18.55 -9.23
C VAL A 44 1.24 19.19 -7.86
N ARG A 45 2.47 19.67 -7.67
CA ARG A 45 2.87 20.35 -6.44
C ARG A 45 2.06 21.63 -6.19
N ASP A 46 1.96 22.48 -7.22
CA ASP A 46 1.32 23.78 -7.11
C ASP A 46 -0.20 23.65 -6.85
N ILE A 47 -0.83 22.58 -7.35
CA ILE A 47 -2.22 22.22 -7.08
C ILE A 47 -2.39 21.71 -5.64
N ILE A 48 -1.47 20.88 -5.14
CA ILE A 48 -1.51 20.36 -3.77
C ILE A 48 -1.36 21.50 -2.74
N GLU A 49 -0.53 22.50 -3.04
CA GLU A 49 -0.30 23.62 -2.12
C GLU A 49 -1.45 24.64 -2.07
N ALA A 50 -2.30 24.74 -3.11
CA ALA A 50 -3.22 25.86 -3.27
C ALA A 50 -4.64 25.63 -2.70
N GLU A 51 -5.22 24.43 -2.66
CA GLU A 51 -6.68 24.30 -2.47
C GLU A 51 -7.20 23.07 -1.71
N PHE A 52 -6.37 22.26 -1.04
CA PHE A 52 -6.90 21.04 -0.40
C PHE A 52 -7.47 21.26 0.99
N SER A 53 -8.77 20.96 1.15
CA SER A 53 -9.34 20.73 2.47
C SER A 53 -8.68 19.47 3.10
N TYR A 54 -8.38 19.55 4.39
CA TYR A 54 -7.75 18.46 5.16
C TYR A 54 -8.47 17.10 5.00
N THR A 55 -9.79 17.12 4.89
CA THR A 55 -10.62 15.92 4.67
C THR A 55 -10.41 15.28 3.30
N ALA A 56 -10.30 16.07 2.23
CA ALA A 56 -10.01 15.55 0.90
C ALA A 56 -8.62 14.94 0.81
N TRP A 57 -7.64 15.57 1.48
CA TRP A 57 -6.27 15.05 1.55
C TRP A 57 -6.22 13.71 2.29
N LEU A 58 -6.88 13.57 3.44
CA LEU A 58 -7.00 12.30 4.16
C LEU A 58 -7.70 11.23 3.32
N ALA A 59 -8.78 11.59 2.60
CA ALA A 59 -9.48 10.65 1.73
C ALA A 59 -8.58 10.14 0.59
N MET A 60 -7.75 11.00 0.01
CA MET A 60 -6.81 10.61 -1.04
C MET A 60 -5.70 9.71 -0.51
N LEU A 61 -5.17 9.99 0.68
CA LEU A 61 -4.17 9.12 1.33
C LEU A 61 -4.77 7.73 1.61
N PHE A 62 -5.99 7.66 2.13
CA PHE A 62 -6.69 6.41 2.37
C PHE A 62 -6.90 5.63 1.05
N ALA A 63 -7.39 6.30 0.01
CA ALA A 63 -7.64 5.67 -1.28
C ALA A 63 -6.35 5.16 -1.95
N ALA A 64 -5.26 5.92 -1.84
CA ALA A 64 -4.00 5.60 -2.53
C ALA A 64 -3.24 4.43 -1.90
N GLY A 65 -3.24 4.31 -0.56
CA GLY A 65 -2.31 3.43 0.12
C GLY A 65 -2.91 2.16 0.71
N THR A 66 -4.15 2.22 1.19
CA THR A 66 -4.65 1.17 2.09
C THR A 66 -5.94 0.50 1.63
N GLY A 67 -6.66 1.08 0.66
CA GLY A 67 -8.00 0.61 0.30
C GLY A 67 -8.06 -0.89 -0.01
N VAL A 68 -7.30 -1.36 -0.99
CA VAL A 68 -7.29 -2.79 -1.40
C VAL A 68 -6.60 -3.65 -0.34
N GLY A 69 -5.42 -3.22 0.15
CA GLY A 69 -4.67 -3.96 1.15
C GLY A 69 -5.47 -4.17 2.43
N LEU A 70 -6.06 -3.10 2.98
CA LEU A 70 -6.84 -3.15 4.21
C LEU A 70 -8.09 -4.03 4.05
N MET A 71 -8.83 -3.89 2.96
CA MET A 71 -10.05 -4.67 2.71
C MET A 71 -9.77 -6.16 2.50
N PHE A 72 -8.69 -6.50 1.81
CA PHE A 72 -8.29 -7.89 1.59
C PHE A 72 -7.68 -8.50 2.85
N PHE A 73 -6.63 -7.86 3.37
CA PHE A 73 -5.85 -8.42 4.48
C PHE A 73 -6.50 -8.24 5.85
N GLY A 74 -7.42 -7.30 6.00
CA GLY A 74 -8.19 -7.14 7.24
C GLY A 74 -8.92 -8.40 7.69
N THR A 75 -9.33 -9.25 6.76
CA THR A 75 -9.97 -10.55 7.05
C THR A 75 -8.99 -11.71 6.83
N ALA A 76 -8.26 -11.70 5.72
CA ALA A 76 -7.41 -12.82 5.32
C ALA A 76 -6.21 -13.01 6.25
N GLU A 77 -5.62 -11.93 6.73
CA GLU A 77 -4.41 -11.99 7.54
C GLU A 77 -4.63 -12.56 8.95
N PRO A 78 -5.61 -12.09 9.75
CA PRO A 78 -5.89 -12.71 11.05
C PRO A 78 -6.23 -14.19 10.96
N LEU A 79 -6.98 -14.59 9.94
CA LEU A 79 -7.31 -16.01 9.72
C LEU A 79 -6.08 -16.82 9.32
N SER A 80 -5.23 -16.29 8.46
CA SER A 80 -3.97 -16.92 8.07
C SER A 80 -3.04 -17.07 9.28
N HIS A 81 -2.91 -16.04 10.11
CA HIS A 81 -2.11 -16.10 11.33
C HIS A 81 -2.65 -17.13 12.33
N TYR A 82 -3.97 -17.18 12.51
CA TYR A 82 -4.61 -18.13 13.42
C TYR A 82 -4.31 -19.59 13.08
N HIS A 83 -4.18 -19.91 11.78
CA HIS A 83 -3.90 -21.25 11.28
C HIS A 83 -2.41 -21.53 11.01
N SER A 84 -1.53 -20.59 11.32
CA SER A 84 -0.09 -20.70 11.11
C SER A 84 0.70 -20.64 12.41
N ALA A 85 1.98 -21.00 12.36
CA ALA A 85 2.89 -20.93 13.51
C ALA A 85 2.95 -19.54 14.18
N VAL A 86 2.61 -18.49 13.44
CA VAL A 86 2.64 -17.09 13.89
C VAL A 86 1.59 -16.81 14.97
N GLY A 87 0.45 -17.45 14.89
CA GLY A 87 -0.65 -17.28 15.83
C GLY A 87 -0.71 -18.37 16.92
N LEU A 88 0.31 -19.24 17.01
CA LEU A 88 0.34 -20.26 18.07
C LEU A 88 0.87 -19.68 19.38
N VAL A 89 0.23 -20.08 20.47
CA VAL A 89 0.72 -19.91 21.84
C VAL A 89 0.75 -21.29 22.47
N ASP A 90 1.90 -21.72 22.97
CA ASP A 90 2.10 -23.06 23.54
C ASP A 90 1.66 -24.20 22.60
N GLY A 91 1.84 -24.00 21.29
CA GLY A 91 1.48 -24.97 20.26
C GLY A 91 0.00 -25.00 19.86
N ALA A 92 -0.85 -24.17 20.44
CA ALA A 92 -2.27 -24.08 20.13
C ALA A 92 -2.63 -22.74 19.44
N PRO A 93 -3.59 -22.73 18.47
CA PRO A 93 -4.08 -21.53 17.84
C PRO A 93 -4.65 -20.53 18.84
N ASN A 94 -4.22 -19.27 18.75
CA ASN A 94 -4.64 -18.20 19.64
C ASN A 94 -5.13 -16.99 18.85
N ALA A 95 -6.42 -16.68 18.95
CA ALA A 95 -7.04 -15.58 18.19
C ALA A 95 -6.48 -14.22 18.60
N LYS A 96 -6.13 -14.02 19.86
CA LYS A 96 -5.57 -12.76 20.36
C LYS A 96 -4.19 -12.51 19.78
N GLU A 97 -3.35 -13.55 19.74
CA GLU A 97 -2.02 -13.44 19.14
C GLU A 97 -2.11 -13.23 17.62
N ALA A 98 -3.00 -13.94 16.93
CA ALA A 98 -3.23 -13.75 15.50
C ALA A 98 -3.67 -12.32 15.15
N LEU A 99 -4.60 -11.76 15.93
CA LEU A 99 -5.02 -10.37 15.78
C LEU A 99 -3.90 -9.38 16.12
N PHE A 100 -3.14 -9.65 17.19
CA PHE A 100 -1.98 -8.83 17.53
C PHE A 100 -0.96 -8.76 16.39
N ARG A 101 -0.64 -9.89 15.76
CA ARG A 101 0.28 -9.93 14.61
C ARG A 101 -0.23 -9.09 13.44
N SER A 102 -1.51 -9.17 13.13
CA SER A 102 -2.12 -8.35 12.08
C SER A 102 -2.10 -6.86 12.44
N ILE A 103 -2.45 -6.50 13.69
CA ILE A 103 -2.38 -5.11 14.15
C ILE A 103 -0.93 -4.62 14.17
N PHE A 104 0.04 -5.45 14.54
CA PHE A 104 1.45 -5.11 14.50
C PHE A 104 1.93 -4.84 13.08
N HIS A 105 1.53 -5.69 12.13
CA HIS A 105 1.88 -5.52 10.71
C HIS A 105 1.35 -4.19 10.14
N TRP A 106 0.09 -3.83 10.42
CA TRP A 106 -0.56 -2.63 9.87
C TRP A 106 -0.49 -1.40 10.80
N GLY A 107 0.08 -1.55 11.97
CA GLY A 107 0.10 -0.53 13.01
C GLY A 107 1.24 0.48 12.90
N ILE A 108 1.60 1.07 14.04
CA ILE A 108 2.56 2.19 14.15
C ILE A 108 3.91 1.84 13.50
N ASN A 109 4.37 0.61 13.61
CA ASN A 109 5.65 0.17 13.05
C ASN A 109 5.72 0.39 11.54
N ALA A 110 4.70 -0.04 10.82
CA ALA A 110 4.57 0.14 9.39
C ALA A 110 4.51 1.62 9.00
N TRP A 111 3.62 2.37 9.66
CA TRP A 111 3.42 3.78 9.38
C TRP A 111 4.62 4.66 9.77
N THR A 112 5.50 4.19 10.66
CA THR A 112 6.74 4.90 11.00
C THR A 112 7.66 5.06 9.79
N VAL A 113 7.76 4.06 8.92
CA VAL A 113 8.57 4.14 7.70
C VAL A 113 8.05 5.27 6.80
N TYR A 114 6.75 5.32 6.55
CA TYR A 114 6.13 6.39 5.77
C TYR A 114 6.20 7.74 6.49
N GLY A 115 6.00 7.76 7.80
CA GLY A 115 6.07 8.97 8.62
C GLY A 115 7.44 9.64 8.57
N ILE A 116 8.52 8.88 8.68
CA ILE A 116 9.89 9.39 8.57
C ILE A 116 10.14 9.96 7.17
N MET A 117 9.70 9.26 6.13
CA MET A 117 9.84 9.71 4.75
C MET A 117 9.07 11.01 4.50
N ALA A 118 7.80 11.07 4.96
CA ALA A 118 6.96 12.25 4.85
C ALA A 118 7.55 13.46 5.60
N LEU A 119 8.06 13.25 6.82
CA LEU A 119 8.74 14.29 7.61
C LEU A 119 10.00 14.80 6.90
N ALA A 120 10.80 13.91 6.33
CA ALA A 120 12.00 14.29 5.58
C ALA A 120 11.64 15.12 4.35
N LEU A 121 10.65 14.68 3.54
CA LEU A 121 10.18 15.42 2.38
C LEU A 121 9.61 16.79 2.78
N ALA A 122 8.79 16.85 3.82
CA ALA A 122 8.23 18.11 4.32
C ALA A 122 9.34 19.05 4.81
N TYR A 123 10.29 18.54 5.58
CA TYR A 123 11.42 19.34 6.10
C TYR A 123 12.25 19.95 4.98
N PHE A 124 12.70 19.16 4.02
CA PHE A 124 13.52 19.67 2.93
C PHE A 124 12.71 20.49 1.92
N GLY A 125 11.47 20.13 1.66
CA GLY A 125 10.57 20.88 0.78
C GLY A 125 10.20 22.24 1.35
N PHE A 126 9.66 22.29 2.57
CA PHE A 126 9.16 23.54 3.14
C PHE A 126 10.24 24.40 3.78
N ARG A 127 11.20 23.79 4.49
CA ARG A 127 12.26 24.55 5.19
C ARG A 127 13.39 24.98 4.27
N TYR A 128 13.84 24.11 3.37
CA TYR A 128 14.93 24.38 2.44
C TYR A 128 14.47 24.83 1.06
N LYS A 129 13.17 24.82 0.79
CA LYS A 129 12.60 25.19 -0.52
C LYS A 129 13.12 24.31 -1.67
N LEU A 130 13.46 23.06 -1.37
CA LEU A 130 13.87 22.08 -2.36
C LEU A 130 12.66 21.39 -3.00
N PRO A 131 12.81 20.79 -4.19
CA PRO A 131 11.74 20.01 -4.79
C PRO A 131 11.19 18.90 -3.86
N LEU A 132 9.88 18.67 -3.89
CA LEU A 132 9.25 17.58 -3.13
C LEU A 132 9.54 16.23 -3.83
N SER A 133 10.80 15.82 -3.79
CA SER A 133 11.28 14.55 -4.34
C SER A 133 12.28 13.89 -3.39
N LEU A 134 12.43 12.57 -3.49
CA LEU A 134 13.33 11.81 -2.60
C LEU A 134 14.78 12.28 -2.65
N ARG A 135 15.26 12.76 -3.81
CA ARG A 135 16.62 13.34 -3.93
C ARG A 135 16.88 14.48 -2.95
N SER A 136 15.83 15.26 -2.62
CA SER A 136 15.96 16.38 -1.70
C SER A 136 16.32 15.97 -0.28
N CYS A 137 15.92 14.76 0.15
CA CYS A 137 16.30 14.21 1.45
C CYS A 137 17.81 13.94 1.57
N PHE A 138 18.52 13.82 0.46
CA PHE A 138 19.97 13.63 0.41
C PHE A 138 20.76 14.94 0.34
N TYR A 139 20.09 16.08 0.40
CA TYR A 139 20.76 17.40 0.36
C TYR A 139 21.85 17.58 1.44
N PRO A 140 21.69 17.11 2.70
CA PRO A 140 22.75 17.23 3.70
C PRO A 140 24.06 16.56 3.29
N LEU A 141 23.97 15.44 2.55
CA LEU A 141 25.12 14.65 2.12
C LEU A 141 25.72 15.17 0.83
N TRP A 142 24.91 15.62 -0.12
CA TRP A 142 25.35 15.88 -1.49
C TRP A 142 25.18 17.32 -1.94
N LYS A 143 24.55 18.19 -1.14
CA LYS A 143 24.31 19.60 -1.47
C LYS A 143 23.73 19.74 -2.88
N ASP A 144 24.24 20.66 -3.69
CA ASP A 144 23.77 20.94 -5.05
C ASP A 144 23.94 19.76 -6.05
N LYS A 145 24.74 18.74 -5.67
CA LYS A 145 24.92 17.53 -6.48
C LYS A 145 23.66 16.68 -6.56
N ILE A 146 22.63 16.97 -5.75
CA ILE A 146 21.29 16.37 -5.88
C ILE A 146 20.62 16.76 -7.22
N ASN A 147 21.01 17.84 -7.84
CA ASN A 147 20.47 18.30 -9.14
C ASN A 147 21.20 17.65 -10.33
N GLY A 148 22.17 16.78 -10.08
CA GLY A 148 22.91 16.04 -11.09
C GLY A 148 22.50 14.56 -11.19
N PRO A 149 23.32 13.74 -11.87
CA PRO A 149 23.02 12.31 -12.12
C PRO A 149 22.71 11.51 -10.87
N ARG A 150 23.31 11.83 -9.73
CA ARG A 150 23.04 11.14 -8.44
C ARG A 150 21.59 11.33 -7.99
N GLY A 151 21.07 12.56 -8.06
CA GLY A 151 19.68 12.84 -7.74
C GLY A 151 18.71 12.21 -8.74
N HIS A 152 19.05 12.20 -10.01
CA HIS A 152 18.23 11.54 -11.03
C HIS A 152 18.11 10.04 -10.81
N ILE A 153 19.19 9.38 -10.40
CA ILE A 153 19.15 7.94 -10.04
C ILE A 153 18.18 7.69 -8.88
N ILE A 154 18.22 8.53 -7.83
CA ILE A 154 17.29 8.39 -6.70
C ILE A 154 15.84 8.55 -7.14
N ASP A 155 15.54 9.57 -7.93
CA ASP A 155 14.17 9.82 -8.41
C ASP A 155 13.68 8.70 -9.33
N ILE A 156 14.56 8.13 -10.17
CA ILE A 156 14.23 6.96 -11.00
C ILE A 156 13.92 5.74 -10.13
N ILE A 157 14.75 5.45 -9.13
CA ILE A 157 14.50 4.32 -8.21
C ILE A 157 13.16 4.54 -7.48
N ALA A 158 12.93 5.74 -6.95
CA ALA A 158 11.69 6.09 -6.27
C ALA A 158 10.45 5.88 -7.17
N LEU A 159 10.54 6.33 -8.43
CA LEU A 159 9.46 6.16 -9.40
C LEU A 159 9.23 4.67 -9.72
N CYS A 160 10.29 3.90 -9.94
CA CYS A 160 10.18 2.47 -10.22
C CYS A 160 9.54 1.72 -9.03
N VAL A 161 9.97 2.01 -7.80
CA VAL A 161 9.39 1.38 -6.60
C VAL A 161 7.91 1.73 -6.44
N THR A 162 7.54 3.00 -6.65
CA THR A 162 6.14 3.44 -6.61
C THR A 162 5.30 2.71 -7.66
N LEU A 163 5.79 2.59 -8.90
CA LEU A 163 5.08 1.89 -9.97
C LEU A 163 4.92 0.40 -9.66
N LEU A 164 5.96 -0.25 -9.14
CA LEU A 164 5.88 -1.67 -8.72
C LEU A 164 4.85 -1.86 -7.62
N GLY A 165 4.79 -0.98 -6.63
CA GLY A 165 3.77 -0.99 -5.58
C GLY A 165 2.35 -0.86 -6.13
N ILE A 166 2.13 0.09 -7.06
CA ILE A 166 0.82 0.27 -7.73
C ILE A 166 0.43 -0.99 -8.52
N VAL A 167 1.35 -1.57 -9.28
CA VAL A 167 1.08 -2.79 -10.07
C VAL A 167 0.71 -3.96 -9.18
N THR A 168 1.41 -4.13 -8.06
CA THR A 168 1.12 -5.18 -7.07
C THR A 168 -0.27 -5.00 -6.46
N THR A 169 -0.60 -3.79 -6.01
CA THR A 169 -1.91 -3.46 -5.44
C THR A 169 -3.03 -3.66 -6.46
N LEU A 170 -2.81 -3.25 -7.72
CA LEU A 170 -3.78 -3.45 -8.79
C LEU A 170 -4.02 -4.93 -9.09
N GLY A 171 -2.96 -5.75 -9.08
CA GLY A 171 -3.04 -7.19 -9.25
C GLY A 171 -3.87 -7.87 -8.15
N PHE A 172 -3.62 -7.53 -6.88
CA PHE A 172 -4.43 -8.01 -5.76
C PHE A 172 -5.88 -7.57 -5.86
N GLY A 173 -6.13 -6.30 -6.21
CA GLY A 173 -7.48 -5.77 -6.40
C GLY A 173 -8.24 -6.48 -7.51
N ALA A 174 -7.60 -6.75 -8.64
CA ALA A 174 -8.21 -7.49 -9.73
C ALA A 174 -8.54 -8.94 -9.36
N ALA A 175 -7.63 -9.62 -8.66
CA ALA A 175 -7.85 -10.98 -8.18
C ALA A 175 -9.02 -11.04 -7.17
N GLN A 176 -9.11 -10.07 -6.26
CA GLN A 176 -10.18 -9.98 -5.27
C GLN A 176 -11.53 -9.70 -5.91
N LEU A 177 -11.60 -8.72 -6.82
CA LEU A 177 -12.82 -8.40 -7.55
C LEU A 177 -13.25 -9.59 -8.42
N GLY A 178 -12.31 -10.26 -9.09
CA GLY A 178 -12.59 -11.46 -9.87
C GLY A 178 -13.16 -12.58 -9.01
N ALA A 179 -12.62 -12.81 -7.81
CA ALA A 179 -13.17 -13.78 -6.87
C ALA A 179 -14.58 -13.39 -6.40
N GLY A 180 -14.84 -12.10 -6.14
CA GLY A 180 -16.17 -11.60 -5.81
C GLY A 180 -17.17 -11.77 -6.95
N PHE A 181 -16.80 -11.42 -8.17
CA PHE A 181 -17.66 -11.60 -9.36
C PHE A 181 -17.95 -13.08 -9.67
N LEU A 182 -16.97 -13.96 -9.43
CA LEU A 182 -17.19 -15.40 -9.53
C LEU A 182 -18.18 -15.89 -8.47
N TYR A 183 -18.06 -15.40 -7.24
CA TYR A 183 -18.95 -15.79 -6.14
C TYR A 183 -20.42 -15.40 -6.36
N ILE A 184 -20.67 -14.27 -7.05
CA ILE A 184 -22.03 -13.81 -7.39
C ILE A 184 -22.43 -14.18 -8.82
N ASP A 185 -21.76 -15.15 -9.44
CA ASP A 185 -22.06 -15.70 -10.78
C ASP A 185 -22.07 -14.66 -11.93
N VAL A 186 -21.32 -13.54 -11.79
CA VAL A 186 -21.16 -12.54 -12.86
C VAL A 186 -20.15 -13.01 -13.91
N ILE A 187 -19.13 -13.76 -13.49
CA ILE A 187 -18.13 -14.38 -14.38
C ILE A 187 -18.05 -15.87 -14.11
N SER A 188 -17.71 -16.64 -15.14
CA SER A 188 -17.63 -18.10 -15.04
C SER A 188 -16.30 -18.61 -14.48
N ALA A 189 -15.24 -17.78 -14.53
CA ALA A 189 -13.90 -18.11 -14.02
C ALA A 189 -13.15 -16.83 -13.63
N ASN A 190 -12.34 -16.91 -12.58
CA ASN A 190 -11.38 -15.85 -12.22
C ASN A 190 -10.01 -16.16 -12.83
N ASP A 191 -9.98 -16.13 -14.17
CA ASP A 191 -8.81 -16.43 -14.98
C ASP A 191 -8.13 -15.16 -15.50
N PHE A 192 -7.06 -15.34 -16.27
CA PHE A 192 -6.29 -14.23 -16.82
C PHE A 192 -7.13 -13.29 -17.71
N PRO A 193 -7.98 -13.75 -18.64
CA PRO A 193 -8.85 -12.88 -19.41
C PRO A 193 -9.77 -12.02 -18.53
N ALA A 194 -10.45 -12.62 -17.55
CA ALA A 194 -11.32 -11.91 -16.63
C ALA A 194 -10.57 -10.84 -15.81
N GLN A 195 -9.43 -11.19 -15.24
CA GLN A 195 -8.58 -10.23 -14.49
C GLN A 195 -8.06 -9.11 -15.40
N THR A 196 -7.72 -9.40 -16.66
CA THR A 196 -7.30 -8.40 -17.62
C THR A 196 -8.40 -7.38 -17.88
N VAL A 197 -9.64 -7.82 -18.10
CA VAL A 197 -10.79 -6.93 -18.28
C VAL A 197 -11.01 -6.05 -17.04
N ILE A 198 -10.95 -6.64 -15.85
CA ILE A 198 -11.09 -5.91 -14.59
C ILE A 198 -10.01 -4.82 -14.47
N ILE A 199 -8.75 -5.15 -14.76
CA ILE A 199 -7.64 -4.20 -14.73
C ILE A 199 -7.88 -3.05 -15.74
N ILE A 200 -8.30 -3.36 -16.97
CA ILE A 200 -8.57 -2.34 -17.98
C ILE A 200 -9.68 -1.39 -17.50
N VAL A 201 -10.75 -1.91 -16.92
CA VAL A 201 -11.86 -1.09 -16.38
C VAL A 201 -11.36 -0.19 -15.25
N ILE A 202 -10.64 -0.75 -14.26
CA ILE A 202 -10.11 0.03 -13.13
C ILE A 202 -9.17 1.12 -13.64
N MET A 203 -8.24 0.78 -14.55
CA MET A 203 -7.30 1.73 -15.11
C MET A 203 -8.00 2.81 -15.93
N SER A 204 -9.05 2.47 -16.68
CA SER A 204 -9.86 3.45 -17.41
C SER A 204 -10.53 4.45 -16.47
N ILE A 205 -11.11 3.99 -15.36
CA ILE A 205 -11.70 4.85 -14.33
C ILE A 205 -10.60 5.74 -13.70
N ALA A 206 -9.45 5.18 -13.38
CA ALA A 206 -8.33 5.93 -12.81
C ALA A 206 -7.82 7.01 -13.77
N VAL A 207 -7.67 6.69 -15.06
CA VAL A 207 -7.24 7.65 -16.10
C VAL A 207 -8.28 8.75 -16.28
N LEU A 208 -9.56 8.41 -16.39
CA LEU A 208 -10.65 9.39 -16.47
C LEU A 208 -10.66 10.32 -15.25
N SER A 209 -10.49 9.75 -14.06
CA SER A 209 -10.38 10.50 -12.82
C SER A 209 -9.18 11.47 -12.85
N ALA A 210 -8.01 11.00 -13.30
CA ALA A 210 -6.81 11.82 -13.38
C ALA A 210 -6.92 12.93 -14.43
N VAL A 211 -7.50 12.66 -15.59
CA VAL A 211 -7.70 13.64 -16.68
C VAL A 211 -8.67 14.76 -16.29
N THR A 212 -9.68 14.46 -15.47
CA THR A 212 -10.61 15.47 -14.96
C THR A 212 -10.01 16.38 -13.88
N GLY A 213 -8.81 16.06 -13.44
CA GLY A 213 -8.02 16.84 -12.48
C GLY A 213 -8.17 16.37 -11.05
N ILE A 214 -7.20 16.75 -10.24
CA ILE A 214 -7.08 16.31 -8.84
C ILE A 214 -8.28 16.79 -8.02
N ASP A 215 -8.68 18.05 -8.20
CA ASP A 215 -9.76 18.67 -7.41
C ASP A 215 -11.15 18.12 -7.72
N LYS A 216 -11.36 17.59 -8.92
CA LYS A 216 -12.66 17.08 -9.35
C LYS A 216 -12.71 15.57 -9.35
N GLY A 217 -11.88 14.93 -10.19
CA GLY A 217 -11.94 13.47 -10.39
C GLY A 217 -11.36 12.70 -9.22
N VAL A 218 -10.11 12.95 -8.89
CA VAL A 218 -9.40 12.19 -7.84
C VAL A 218 -10.03 12.45 -6.47
N LYS A 219 -10.33 13.71 -6.15
CA LYS A 219 -11.00 14.08 -4.90
C LYS A 219 -12.36 13.39 -4.75
N LEU A 220 -13.23 13.51 -5.76
CA LEU A 220 -14.56 12.92 -5.71
C LEU A 220 -14.50 11.40 -5.54
N LEU A 221 -13.65 10.72 -6.31
CA LEU A 221 -13.51 9.26 -6.23
C LEU A 221 -12.97 8.82 -4.85
N SER A 222 -12.05 9.59 -4.28
CA SER A 222 -11.50 9.33 -2.95
C SER A 222 -12.54 9.56 -1.84
N GLU A 223 -13.34 10.60 -1.92
CA GLU A 223 -14.42 10.89 -0.97
C GLU A 223 -15.52 9.81 -1.03
N ILE A 224 -15.88 9.33 -2.23
CA ILE A 224 -16.80 8.21 -2.39
C ILE A 224 -16.23 6.95 -1.74
N ASN A 225 -14.95 6.64 -2.00
CA ASN A 225 -14.30 5.45 -1.46
C ASN A 225 -14.31 5.44 0.07
N ILE A 226 -13.90 6.52 0.72
CA ILE A 226 -13.91 6.60 2.19
C ILE A 226 -15.33 6.55 2.76
N SER A 227 -16.30 7.16 2.07
CA SER A 227 -17.70 7.14 2.50
C SER A 227 -18.27 5.72 2.43
N VAL A 228 -17.99 4.98 1.35
CA VAL A 228 -18.41 3.58 1.22
C VAL A 228 -17.75 2.71 2.30
N ALA A 229 -16.46 2.91 2.57
CA ALA A 229 -15.75 2.19 3.62
C ALA A 229 -16.36 2.46 5.02
N LEU A 230 -16.70 3.71 5.33
CA LEU A 230 -17.35 4.06 6.59
C LEU A 230 -18.76 3.48 6.71
N VAL A 231 -19.55 3.53 5.64
CA VAL A 231 -20.89 2.91 5.62
C VAL A 231 -20.79 1.40 5.82
N LEU A 232 -19.87 0.73 5.16
CA LEU A 232 -19.63 -0.71 5.35
C LEU A 232 -19.22 -1.02 6.79
N MET A 233 -18.31 -0.25 7.37
CA MET A 233 -17.88 -0.41 8.75
C MET A 233 -19.03 -0.25 9.73
N LEU A 234 -19.87 0.79 9.54
CA LEU A 234 -21.06 1.01 10.38
C LEU A 234 -22.09 -0.11 10.18
N PHE A 235 -22.29 -0.57 8.94
CA PHE A 235 -23.17 -1.69 8.66
C PHE A 235 -22.74 -2.94 9.43
N VAL A 236 -21.47 -3.33 9.35
CA VAL A 236 -20.93 -4.48 10.09
C VAL A 236 -21.03 -4.29 11.59
N LEU A 237 -20.78 -3.07 12.09
CA LEU A 237 -20.91 -2.77 13.52
C LEU A 237 -22.36 -2.90 14.01
N CYS A 238 -23.34 -2.44 13.23
CA CYS A 238 -24.75 -2.46 13.62
C CYS A 238 -25.42 -3.83 13.43
N THR A 239 -25.02 -4.60 12.43
CA THR A 239 -25.63 -5.92 12.11
C THR A 239 -24.90 -7.08 12.77
N GLY A 240 -23.64 -6.90 13.12
CA GLY A 240 -22.79 -7.89 13.76
C GLY A 240 -22.97 -7.92 15.29
N PRO A 241 -22.17 -8.71 16.00
CA PRO A 241 -22.14 -8.73 17.46
C PRO A 241 -21.45 -7.48 18.03
N THR A 242 -22.14 -6.34 18.03
CA THR A 242 -21.62 -5.00 18.31
C THR A 242 -20.77 -4.94 19.59
N LEU A 243 -21.27 -5.49 20.70
CA LEU A 243 -20.54 -5.47 21.97
C LEU A 243 -19.24 -6.28 21.90
N LEU A 244 -19.26 -7.42 21.22
CA LEU A 244 -18.07 -8.23 21.01
C LEU A 244 -17.04 -7.46 20.17
N LEU A 245 -17.48 -6.82 19.08
CA LEU A 245 -16.62 -6.04 18.20
C LEU A 245 -15.96 -4.88 18.96
N LEU A 246 -16.74 -4.12 19.73
CA LEU A 246 -16.23 -3.01 20.53
C LEU A 246 -15.26 -3.47 21.62
N ASN A 247 -15.64 -4.49 22.40
CA ASN A 247 -14.78 -5.03 23.45
C ASN A 247 -13.48 -5.61 22.89
N SER A 248 -13.56 -6.36 21.79
CA SER A 248 -12.37 -6.90 21.12
C SER A 248 -11.46 -5.79 20.59
N THR A 249 -12.03 -4.71 20.05
CA THR A 249 -11.25 -3.55 19.58
C THR A 249 -10.46 -2.93 20.74
N VAL A 250 -11.12 -2.66 21.86
CA VAL A 250 -10.47 -2.06 23.03
C VAL A 250 -9.39 -2.99 23.60
N GLU A 251 -9.72 -4.28 23.77
CA GLU A 251 -8.78 -5.24 24.33
C GLU A 251 -7.56 -5.47 23.43
N ASN A 252 -7.76 -5.67 22.13
CA ASN A 252 -6.66 -5.90 21.19
C ASN A 252 -5.79 -4.64 21.01
N PHE A 253 -6.39 -3.45 21.04
CA PHE A 253 -5.64 -2.21 21.01
C PHE A 253 -4.78 -2.03 22.27
N GLY A 254 -5.33 -2.29 23.44
CA GLY A 254 -4.58 -2.30 24.70
C GLY A 254 -3.44 -3.32 24.70
N TYR A 255 -3.71 -4.53 24.22
CA TYR A 255 -2.70 -5.56 24.07
C TYR A 255 -1.58 -5.15 23.11
N TYR A 256 -1.94 -4.56 21.97
CA TYR A 256 -0.97 -4.02 21.02
C TYR A 256 -0.07 -2.95 21.65
N LEU A 257 -0.64 -1.96 22.32
CA LEU A 257 0.14 -0.89 22.93
C LEU A 257 1.10 -1.39 24.03
N SER A 258 0.68 -2.40 24.79
CA SER A 258 1.51 -2.98 25.85
C SER A 258 2.65 -3.87 25.33
N HIS A 259 2.53 -4.42 24.12
CA HIS A 259 3.51 -5.36 23.56
C HIS A 259 4.34 -4.79 22.40
N ILE A 260 3.98 -3.62 21.85
CA ILE A 260 4.63 -3.05 20.67
C ILE A 260 6.14 -2.88 20.85
N LEU A 261 6.60 -2.41 22.02
CA LEU A 261 8.02 -2.20 22.25
C LEU A 261 8.79 -3.52 22.24
N GLY A 262 8.32 -4.51 22.99
CA GLY A 262 8.94 -5.82 23.03
C GLY A 262 8.99 -6.49 21.65
N GLN A 263 7.89 -6.38 20.89
CA GLN A 263 7.81 -6.95 19.56
C GLN A 263 8.69 -6.21 18.55
N SER A 264 8.91 -4.90 18.71
CA SER A 264 9.77 -4.11 17.82
C SER A 264 11.25 -4.50 17.92
N PHE A 265 11.67 -5.04 19.06
CA PHE A 265 13.03 -5.56 19.26
C PHE A 265 13.13 -7.09 19.11
N TYR A 266 12.03 -7.72 18.69
CA TYR A 266 11.98 -9.17 18.54
C TYR A 266 12.66 -9.61 17.23
N THR A 267 13.70 -10.44 17.33
CA THR A 267 14.50 -10.91 16.20
C THR A 267 14.21 -12.36 15.79
N SER A 268 13.25 -13.00 16.44
CA SER A 268 12.88 -14.41 16.21
C SER A 268 14.03 -15.42 16.37
N ILE A 269 15.05 -15.07 17.18
CA ILE A 269 16.22 -15.95 17.35
C ILE A 269 15.85 -17.23 18.13
N TYR A 270 14.90 -17.12 19.05
CA TYR A 270 14.43 -18.23 19.90
C TYR A 270 13.18 -18.94 19.36
N THR A 271 12.62 -18.44 18.27
CA THR A 271 11.42 -18.95 17.61
C THR A 271 11.60 -18.89 16.09
N PRO A 272 12.46 -19.77 15.56
CA PRO A 272 12.82 -19.75 14.14
C PRO A 272 11.62 -19.98 13.21
N GLU A 273 10.53 -20.58 13.71
CA GLU A 273 9.33 -20.89 12.93
C GLU A 273 8.61 -19.63 12.41
N ILE A 274 8.65 -18.53 13.18
CA ILE A 274 8.01 -17.25 12.79
C ILE A 274 8.96 -16.27 12.09
N ARG A 275 10.23 -16.60 11.99
CA ARG A 275 11.23 -15.77 11.31
C ARG A 275 10.91 -15.50 9.83
N PRO A 276 10.45 -16.48 9.01
CA PRO A 276 10.05 -16.22 7.63
C PRO A 276 8.90 -15.21 7.52
N TRP A 277 7.92 -15.28 8.41
CA TRP A 277 6.83 -14.31 8.49
C TRP A 277 7.36 -12.91 8.82
N PHE A 278 8.16 -12.80 9.88
CA PHE A 278 8.70 -11.52 10.31
C PHE A 278 9.51 -10.84 9.19
N PHE A 279 10.31 -11.61 8.47
CA PHE A 279 11.12 -11.08 7.38
C PHE A 279 10.27 -10.70 6.16
N SER A 280 9.36 -11.55 5.72
CA SER A 280 8.57 -11.30 4.51
C SER A 280 7.44 -10.29 4.72
N TRP A 281 6.69 -10.40 5.81
CA TRP A 281 5.52 -9.56 6.06
C TRP A 281 5.85 -8.23 6.74
N THR A 282 6.88 -8.17 7.56
CA THR A 282 7.20 -6.95 8.29
C THR A 282 8.31 -6.15 7.60
N ILE A 283 9.41 -6.80 7.23
CA ILE A 283 10.56 -6.10 6.65
C ILE A 283 10.37 -5.89 5.14
N LEU A 284 10.20 -6.97 4.36
CA LEU A 284 10.14 -6.86 2.90
C LEU A 284 8.84 -6.22 2.40
N PHE A 285 7.74 -6.37 3.12
CA PHE A 285 6.46 -5.80 2.71
C PHE A 285 6.47 -4.27 2.81
N TRP A 286 7.14 -3.71 3.83
CA TRP A 286 7.14 -2.27 4.10
C TRP A 286 8.41 -1.56 3.64
N ALA A 287 9.50 -2.28 3.31
CA ALA A 287 10.74 -1.73 2.81
C ALA A 287 10.71 -1.47 1.30
#